data_8f052948bf7825bc9b22bd4ed0abc3ac
#
_entry.id   8f052948bf7825bc9b22bd4ed0abc3ac
#
_cell.length_a   1.000
_cell.length_b   1.000
_cell.length_c   1.000
_cell.angle_alpha   90.00
_cell.angle_beta   90.00
_cell.angle_gamma   90.00
#
_symmetry.space_group_name_H-M   'P 1'
#
loop_
_entity.id
_entity.type
_entity.pdbx_description
1 polymer ?
#
loop_
_entity_poly.entity_id
_entity_poly.type
_entity_poly.pdbx_seq_one_letter_code
_entity_poly.pdbx_strand_id
1 'polypeptide(L)'
;MEYTFLLGSIENILGKSHKRARGNYAFHCPFCNHRKPKLEINMATNEEGRNPWECWVCQTKGRSIRSLLTQLKTPPSAAAEILKYVP
;
A
#
# COMPACT_ATOMS: atom_id res chain seq x y z
N MET A 1 -9.64 -11.85 7.70
CA MET A 1 -8.65 -12.26 6.70
C MET A 1 -7.26 -11.83 7.12
N GLU A 2 -6.29 -12.70 6.96
CA GLU A 2 -4.92 -12.43 7.41
C GLU A 2 -4.15 -11.63 6.36
N TYR A 3 -3.60 -10.50 6.75
CA TYR A 3 -2.83 -9.65 5.84
C TYR A 3 -1.49 -9.18 6.44
N THR A 4 -1.07 -9.81 7.52
CA THR A 4 0.14 -9.40 8.24
C THR A 4 1.39 -9.42 7.34
N PHE A 5 1.54 -10.48 6.54
CA PHE A 5 2.71 -10.61 5.66
C PHE A 5 2.68 -9.59 4.53
N LEU A 6 1.49 -9.33 3.98
CA LEU A 6 1.35 -8.30 2.94
C LEU A 6 1.71 -6.93 3.50
N LEU A 7 1.18 -6.60 4.68
CA LEU A 7 1.47 -5.32 5.32
C LEU A 7 2.96 -5.16 5.58
N GLY A 8 3.62 -6.21 6.11
CA GLY A 8 5.05 -6.17 6.35
C GLY A 8 5.85 -5.96 5.07
N SER A 9 5.44 -6.61 3.98
CA SER A 9 6.11 -6.45 2.69
C SER A 9 6.00 -5.01 2.18
N ILE A 10 4.83 -4.40 2.36
CA ILE A 10 4.63 -3.01 1.95
C ILE A 10 5.46 -2.07 2.82
N GLU A 11 5.56 -2.36 4.12
CA GLU A 11 6.39 -1.56 5.02
C GLU A 11 7.85 -1.59 4.62
N ASN A 12 8.32 -2.67 4.00
CA ASN A 12 9.70 -2.76 3.53
C ASN A 12 10.02 -1.75 2.44
N ILE A 13 9.02 -1.29 1.68
CA ILE A 13 9.25 -0.33 0.60
C ILE A 13 8.75 1.07 0.95
N LEU A 14 7.70 1.20 1.75
CA LEU A 14 7.11 2.50 2.08
C LEU A 14 7.49 3.01 3.47
N GLY A 15 8.08 2.14 4.30
CA GLY A 15 8.40 2.49 5.67
C GLY A 15 7.26 2.16 6.61
N LYS A 16 7.39 2.62 7.85
CA LYS A 16 6.47 2.27 8.93
C LYS A 16 5.03 2.69 8.61
N SER A 17 4.10 1.78 8.88
CA SER A 17 2.68 2.06 8.74
C SER A 17 2.11 2.62 10.04
N HIS A 18 1.02 3.37 9.90
CA HIS A 18 0.27 3.92 11.04
C HIS A 18 -1.17 3.45 10.91
N LYS A 19 -1.60 2.61 11.85
CA LYS A 19 -2.94 2.04 11.80
C LYS A 19 -4.00 3.14 11.91
N ARG A 20 -5.00 3.05 11.03
CA ARG A 20 -6.15 3.95 11.03
C ARG A 20 -7.42 3.12 11.18
N ALA A 21 -8.57 3.75 11.11
CA ALA A 21 -9.85 3.09 11.25
C ALA A 21 -10.17 2.20 10.05
N ARG A 22 -11.01 1.19 10.27
CA ARG A 22 -11.61 0.36 9.20
C ARG A 22 -10.58 -0.40 8.35
N GLY A 23 -9.46 -0.78 8.95
CA GLY A 23 -8.44 -1.54 8.21
C GLY A 23 -7.54 -0.70 7.32
N ASN A 24 -7.62 0.62 7.42
CA ASN A 24 -6.71 1.49 6.70
C ASN A 24 -5.39 1.62 7.44
N TYR A 25 -4.30 1.69 6.68
CA TYR A 25 -2.96 1.93 7.22
C TYR A 25 -2.35 3.08 6.44
N ALA A 26 -1.81 4.06 7.16
CA ALA A 26 -1.24 5.26 6.55
C ALA A 26 0.27 5.17 6.46
N PHE A 27 0.82 5.63 5.34
CA PHE A 27 2.26 5.65 5.07
C PHE A 27 2.65 7.04 4.58
N HIS A 28 3.93 7.36 4.67
CA HIS A 28 4.44 8.56 4.01
C HIS A 28 4.34 8.35 2.50
N CYS A 29 3.73 9.32 1.82
CA CYS A 29 3.49 9.20 0.38
C CYS A 29 4.79 9.39 -0.41
N PRO A 30 5.19 8.39 -1.22
CA PRO A 30 6.40 8.51 -2.03
C PRO A 30 6.22 9.42 -3.24
N PHE A 31 4.99 9.75 -3.59
CA PHE A 31 4.71 10.56 -4.78
C PHE A 31 4.79 12.07 -4.50
N CYS A 32 4.44 12.50 -3.29
CA CYS A 32 4.49 13.91 -2.92
C CYS A 32 5.41 14.22 -1.75
N ASN A 33 5.96 13.19 -1.10
CA ASN A 33 6.89 13.33 0.03
C ASN A 33 6.36 14.21 1.16
N HIS A 34 5.07 14.14 1.44
CA HIS A 34 4.51 14.89 2.54
C HIS A 34 5.10 14.40 3.86
N ARG A 35 5.39 15.31 4.78
CA ARG A 35 6.04 14.97 6.05
C ARG A 35 5.16 14.14 6.98
N LYS A 36 3.84 14.16 6.79
CA LYS A 36 2.90 13.34 7.56
C LYS A 36 2.46 12.14 6.73
N PRO A 37 2.10 11.01 7.37
CA PRO A 37 1.63 9.84 6.63
C PRO A 37 0.24 10.09 6.07
N LYS A 38 0.16 10.40 4.78
CA LYS A 38 -1.08 10.75 4.09
C LYS A 38 -1.51 9.75 3.04
N LEU A 39 -0.68 8.76 2.71
CA LEU A 39 -1.05 7.69 1.80
C LEU A 39 -1.70 6.57 2.61
N GLU A 40 -3.00 6.36 2.41
CA GLU A 40 -3.73 5.30 3.10
C GLU A 40 -4.01 4.14 2.18
N ILE A 41 -3.76 2.94 2.67
CA ILE A 41 -4.04 1.69 1.96
C ILE A 41 -5.02 0.90 2.82
N ASN A 42 -6.12 0.45 2.23
CA ASN A 42 -7.06 -0.38 2.95
C ASN A 42 -6.62 -1.85 2.86
N MET A 43 -6.24 -2.42 4.01
CA MET A 43 -5.77 -3.80 4.08
C MET A 43 -6.91 -4.78 4.31
N ALA A 44 -8.04 -4.29 4.84
CA ALA A 44 -9.15 -5.16 5.21
C ALA A 44 -9.98 -5.66 4.03
N THR A 45 -9.96 -4.93 2.90
CA THR A 45 -10.71 -5.33 1.71
C THR A 45 -9.83 -6.12 0.73
N ASN A 46 -9.00 -7.01 1.27
CA ASN A 46 -8.01 -7.75 0.47
C ASN A 46 -8.64 -8.92 -0.29
N GLU A 47 -9.78 -8.69 -0.95
CA GLU A 47 -10.46 -9.69 -1.76
C GLU A 47 -10.14 -9.45 -3.25
N GLU A 48 -9.84 -10.51 -3.97
CA GLU A 48 -9.54 -10.43 -5.41
C GLU A 48 -8.44 -9.43 -5.74
N GLY A 49 -7.49 -9.25 -4.82
CA GLY A 49 -6.38 -8.32 -5.01
C GLY A 49 -6.77 -6.86 -4.88
N ARG A 50 -7.91 -6.56 -4.31
CA ARG A 50 -8.39 -5.19 -4.16
C ARG A 50 -7.96 -4.62 -2.83
N ASN A 51 -7.00 -3.72 -2.87
CA ASN A 51 -6.56 -2.96 -1.69
C ASN A 51 -6.54 -1.51 -2.13
N PRO A 52 -7.68 -0.82 -2.08
CA PRO A 52 -7.73 0.57 -2.54
C PRO A 52 -6.82 1.45 -1.71
N TRP A 53 -6.18 2.40 -2.37
CA TRP A 53 -5.25 3.31 -1.72
C TRP A 53 -5.36 4.69 -2.32
N GLU A 54 -5.04 5.69 -1.50
CA GLU A 54 -5.11 7.09 -1.93
C GLU A 54 -4.25 7.95 -1.02
N CYS A 55 -3.55 8.92 -1.61
CA CYS A 55 -2.88 9.96 -0.84
C CYS A 55 -3.83 11.15 -0.70
N TRP A 56 -4.07 11.56 0.54
CA TRP A 56 -5.00 12.65 0.82
C TRP A 56 -4.43 14.04 0.50
N VAL A 57 -3.17 14.12 0.10
CA VAL A 57 -2.53 15.39 -0.25
C VAL A 57 -2.39 15.54 -1.77
N CYS A 58 -1.72 14.58 -2.43
CA CYS A 58 -1.50 14.68 -3.88
C CYS A 58 -2.57 13.98 -4.70
N GLN A 59 -3.48 13.26 -4.04
CA GLN A 59 -4.61 12.57 -4.66
C GLN A 59 -4.23 11.44 -5.63
N THR A 60 -3.00 10.98 -5.62
CA THR A 60 -2.60 9.78 -6.34
C THR A 60 -3.33 8.60 -5.70
N LYS A 61 -3.95 7.76 -6.51
CA LYS A 61 -4.77 6.66 -5.99
C LYS A 61 -4.81 5.48 -6.95
N GLY A 62 -5.28 4.36 -6.42
CA GLY A 62 -5.48 3.15 -7.21
C GLY A 62 -6.37 2.18 -6.46
N ARG A 63 -6.65 1.04 -7.09
CA ARG A 63 -7.60 0.05 -6.56
C ARG A 63 -6.93 -1.23 -6.08
N SER A 64 -5.64 -1.39 -6.32
CA SER A 64 -4.95 -2.64 -6.00
C SER A 64 -3.50 -2.38 -5.62
N ILE A 65 -2.90 -3.36 -4.94
CA ILE A 65 -1.48 -3.30 -4.63
C ILE A 65 -0.66 -3.33 -5.93
N ARG A 66 -1.12 -4.10 -6.93
CA ARG A 66 -0.43 -4.14 -8.23
C ARG A 66 -0.32 -2.75 -8.85
N SER A 67 -1.41 -1.97 -8.83
CA SER A 67 -1.37 -0.62 -9.37
C SER A 67 -0.43 0.29 -8.59
N LEU A 68 -0.38 0.12 -7.27
CA LEU A 68 0.57 0.87 -6.43
C LEU A 68 2.00 0.57 -6.82
N LEU A 69 2.35 -0.72 -6.95
CA LEU A 69 3.70 -1.14 -7.31
C LEU A 69 4.08 -0.65 -8.71
N THR A 70 3.13 -0.65 -9.63
CA THR A 70 3.36 -0.13 -10.99
C THR A 70 3.68 1.37 -10.95
N GLN A 71 2.94 2.14 -10.20
CA GLN A 71 3.18 3.58 -10.11
C GLN A 71 4.47 3.90 -9.36
N LEU A 72 4.87 3.05 -8.43
CA LEU A 72 6.16 3.18 -7.74
C LEU A 72 7.34 2.76 -8.61
N LYS A 73 7.07 2.16 -9.77
CA LYS A 73 8.10 1.61 -10.65
C LYS A 73 8.95 0.57 -9.93
N THR A 74 8.29 -0.24 -9.11
CA THR A 74 8.96 -1.29 -8.33
C THR A 74 9.58 -2.32 -9.27
N PRO A 75 10.85 -2.73 -9.03
CA PRO A 75 11.47 -3.78 -9.85
C PRO A 75 10.63 -5.07 -9.84
N PRO A 76 10.60 -5.82 -10.95
CA PRO A 76 9.78 -7.02 -11.04
C PRO A 76 10.00 -8.04 -9.92
N SER A 77 11.26 -8.25 -9.52
CA SER A 77 11.55 -9.21 -8.45
C SER A 77 10.97 -8.76 -7.11
N ALA A 78 11.11 -7.47 -6.79
CA ALA A 78 10.55 -6.93 -5.55
C ALA A 78 9.02 -6.94 -5.59
N ALA A 79 8.43 -6.60 -6.74
CA ALA A 79 6.99 -6.63 -6.90
C ALA A 79 6.45 -8.05 -6.73
N ALA A 80 7.12 -9.06 -7.29
CA ALA A 80 6.70 -10.45 -7.16
C ALA A 80 6.69 -10.90 -5.71
N GLU A 81 7.69 -10.48 -4.92
CA GLU A 81 7.76 -10.81 -3.50
C GLU A 81 6.56 -10.28 -2.72
N ILE A 82 6.05 -9.13 -3.10
CA ILE A 82 4.90 -8.53 -2.44
C ILE A 82 3.60 -9.17 -2.95
N LEU A 83 3.50 -9.33 -4.27
CA LEU A 83 2.27 -9.82 -4.91
C LEU A 83 1.93 -11.26 -4.54
N LYS A 84 2.91 -12.06 -4.10
CA LYS A 84 2.62 -13.41 -3.66
C LYS A 84 1.70 -13.46 -2.43
N TYR A 85 1.60 -12.36 -1.68
CA TYR A 85 0.70 -12.26 -0.52
C TYR A 85 -0.66 -11.65 -0.88
N VAL A 86 -0.86 -11.25 -2.12
CA VAL A 86 -2.13 -10.70 -2.60
C VAL A 86 -2.98 -11.85 -3.11
N PRO A 87 -4.23 -11.97 -2.64
CA PRO A 87 -5.13 -13.05 -3.09
C PRO A 87 -5.42 -13.01 -4.58
#